data_df8e9f66b701ea035554810709a95ada
#
_entry.id   df8e9f66b701ea035554810709a95ada
#
_cell.length_a   1.000
_cell.length_b   1.000
_cell.length_c   1.000
_cell.angle_alpha   90.00
_cell.angle_beta   90.00
_cell.angle_gamma   90.00
#
_symmetry.space_group_name_H-M   'P 1'
#
loop_
_entity.id
_entity.type
_entity.pdbx_description
1 polymer ?
#
loop_
_entity_poly.entity_id
_entity_poly.type
_entity_poly.pdbx_seq_one_letter_code
_entity_poly.pdbx_strand_id
1 'polypeptide(L)'
;IRINTDGTIPEDNPFIGVSDALEDIYSYGHRNMQGLVVLSSGKIYEHEHGPKGGDEINIIQKGKNYGWPVITYGINYSGTPITDERSRPGMEQPFYYWVPSIAPSGMAFSSSRVYKKWKGDLFVGSLKFKYLEHLVIKKGKVVKREKILNEIGRIRNVKEGPDGYLYIGVEGKGILKVIQK
;
A
#
# COMPACT_ATOMS: atom_id res chain seq x y z
N ILE A 1 11.58 -4.69 -7.21
CA ILE A 1 12.73 -5.59 -7.32
C ILE A 1 12.90 -6.45 -6.08
N ARG A 2 13.61 -7.58 -6.19
CA ARG A 2 14.01 -8.44 -5.07
C ARG A 2 15.48 -8.81 -5.24
N ILE A 3 16.27 -8.48 -4.23
CA ILE A 3 17.72 -8.70 -4.16
C ILE A 3 18.10 -9.30 -2.82
N ASN A 4 19.21 -10.01 -2.74
CA ASN A 4 19.84 -10.43 -1.49
C ASN A 4 20.48 -9.25 -0.76
N THR A 5 20.79 -9.39 0.51
CA THR A 5 21.42 -8.34 1.33
C THR A 5 22.83 -7.97 0.89
N ASP A 6 23.50 -8.84 0.15
CA ASP A 6 24.80 -8.62 -0.49
C ASP A 6 24.72 -8.01 -1.90
N GLY A 7 23.51 -7.73 -2.38
CA GLY A 7 23.24 -7.14 -3.69
C GLY A 7 23.13 -8.16 -4.83
N THR A 8 23.32 -9.45 -4.58
CA THR A 8 23.13 -10.49 -5.59
C THR A 8 21.65 -10.75 -5.88
N ILE A 9 21.36 -11.35 -7.02
CA ILE A 9 19.99 -11.67 -7.42
C ILE A 9 19.63 -13.07 -6.91
N PRO A 10 18.49 -13.23 -6.20
CA PRO A 10 18.02 -14.56 -5.81
C PRO A 10 17.74 -15.48 -7.00
N GLU A 11 18.25 -16.70 -6.98
CA GLU A 11 18.12 -17.67 -8.09
C GLU A 11 16.65 -18.02 -8.41
N ASP A 12 15.76 -17.86 -7.46
CA ASP A 12 14.33 -18.09 -7.62
C ASP A 12 13.53 -16.86 -8.02
N ASN A 13 14.15 -15.76 -8.47
CA ASN A 13 13.45 -14.62 -9.02
C ASN A 13 12.68 -15.00 -10.31
N PRO A 14 11.54 -14.34 -10.58
CA PRO A 14 10.62 -14.77 -11.65
C PRO A 14 11.18 -14.62 -13.07
N PHE A 15 12.17 -13.77 -13.27
CA PHE A 15 12.68 -13.42 -14.59
C PHE A 15 14.13 -13.86 -14.83
N ILE A 16 14.63 -14.81 -14.01
CA ILE A 16 15.96 -15.42 -14.24
C ILE A 16 15.99 -16.06 -15.62
N GLY A 17 17.00 -15.67 -16.44
CA GLY A 17 17.19 -16.20 -17.79
C GLY A 17 16.16 -15.73 -18.83
N VAL A 18 15.31 -14.76 -18.51
CA VAL A 18 14.36 -14.15 -19.45
C VAL A 18 15.06 -13.01 -20.20
N SER A 19 15.21 -13.10 -21.52
CA SER A 19 16.02 -12.19 -22.34
C SER A 19 15.56 -10.73 -22.31
N ASP A 20 14.25 -10.50 -22.16
CA ASP A 20 13.66 -9.16 -22.27
C ASP A 20 13.26 -8.57 -20.91
N ALA A 21 13.78 -9.12 -19.81
CA ALA A 21 13.48 -8.64 -18.46
C ALA A 21 14.75 -8.63 -17.59
N LEU A 22 14.83 -7.66 -16.66
CA LEU A 22 15.89 -7.66 -15.65
C LEU A 22 15.59 -8.71 -14.60
N GLU A 23 16.60 -9.47 -14.21
CA GLU A 23 16.47 -10.63 -13.31
C GLU A 23 16.11 -10.23 -11.85
N ASP A 24 16.36 -8.99 -11.47
CA ASP A 24 15.99 -8.44 -10.15
C ASP A 24 14.51 -8.06 -10.04
N ILE A 25 13.77 -8.02 -11.14
CA ILE A 25 12.34 -7.71 -11.11
C ILE A 25 11.58 -8.80 -10.37
N TYR A 26 10.76 -8.41 -9.37
CA TYR A 26 9.89 -9.32 -8.63
C TYR A 26 8.44 -9.24 -9.10
N SER A 27 7.96 -8.03 -9.34
CA SER A 27 6.65 -7.70 -9.92
C SER A 27 6.76 -6.41 -10.73
N TYR A 28 5.79 -6.14 -11.58
CA TYR A 28 5.83 -4.98 -12.47
C TYR A 28 4.45 -4.39 -12.75
N GLY A 29 4.38 -3.32 -13.53
CA GLY A 29 3.14 -2.62 -13.80
C GLY A 29 2.67 -1.74 -12.63
N HIS A 30 3.59 -1.29 -11.79
CA HIS A 30 3.37 -0.34 -10.71
C HIS A 30 3.60 1.10 -11.17
N ARG A 31 2.97 2.06 -10.50
CA ARG A 31 3.11 3.47 -10.82
C ARG A 31 4.05 4.21 -9.86
N ASN A 32 3.65 4.38 -8.62
CA ASN A 32 4.37 5.19 -7.61
C ASN A 32 4.15 4.62 -6.21
N MET A 33 4.91 3.60 -5.90
CA MET A 33 4.88 2.89 -4.63
C MET A 33 5.37 3.77 -3.48
N GLN A 34 4.66 3.75 -2.35
CA GLN A 34 4.96 4.58 -1.17
C GLN A 34 5.13 3.79 0.11
N GLY A 35 4.50 2.66 0.26
CA GLY A 35 4.59 1.85 1.46
C GLY A 35 4.53 0.37 1.18
N LEU A 36 5.25 -0.40 2.01
CA LEU A 36 5.34 -1.84 1.91
C LEU A 36 5.31 -2.48 3.29
N VAL A 37 4.52 -3.53 3.45
CA VAL A 37 4.46 -4.34 4.67
C VAL A 37 4.52 -5.82 4.30
N VAL A 38 5.43 -6.53 4.96
CA VAL A 38 5.52 -7.98 4.88
C VAL A 38 4.98 -8.59 6.17
N LEU A 39 3.94 -9.40 6.06
CA LEU A 39 3.37 -10.11 7.20
C LEU A 39 4.24 -11.33 7.56
N SER A 40 4.10 -11.83 8.77
CA SER A 40 4.78 -13.06 9.23
C SER A 40 4.45 -14.30 8.39
N SER A 41 3.32 -14.28 7.68
CA SER A 41 2.93 -15.31 6.70
C SER A 41 3.70 -15.23 5.38
N GLY A 42 4.57 -14.24 5.20
CA GLY A 42 5.25 -13.94 3.93
C GLY A 42 4.41 -13.14 2.93
N LYS A 43 3.15 -12.82 3.26
CA LYS A 43 2.29 -12.01 2.38
C LYS A 43 2.76 -10.56 2.36
N ILE A 44 2.95 -10.02 1.16
CA ILE A 44 3.44 -8.67 0.94
C ILE A 44 2.26 -7.79 0.52
N TYR A 45 2.08 -6.69 1.24
CA TYR A 45 1.18 -5.61 0.85
C TYR A 45 2.00 -4.39 0.48
N GLU A 46 1.61 -3.76 -0.60
CA GLU A 46 2.18 -2.52 -1.09
C GLU A 46 1.03 -1.54 -1.33
N HIS A 47 1.26 -0.25 -1.20
CA HIS A 47 0.35 0.78 -1.70
C HIS A 47 1.06 1.81 -2.53
N GLU A 48 0.32 2.33 -3.52
CA GLU A 48 0.84 3.26 -4.49
C GLU A 48 -0.13 4.41 -4.81
N HIS A 49 0.42 5.53 -5.29
CA HIS A 49 -0.36 6.66 -5.75
C HIS A 49 -0.85 6.47 -7.18
N GLY A 50 -2.16 6.62 -7.37
CA GLY A 50 -2.72 7.01 -8.66
C GLY A 50 -2.49 8.50 -8.96
N PRO A 51 -2.74 8.98 -10.19
CA PRO A 51 -2.49 10.40 -10.51
C PRO A 51 -3.56 11.33 -9.91
N LYS A 52 -4.81 11.16 -10.23
CA LYS A 52 -5.96 11.92 -9.70
C LYS A 52 -7.09 10.96 -9.33
N GLY A 53 -6.92 10.25 -8.20
CA GLY A 53 -7.66 9.04 -7.82
C GLY A 53 -6.94 7.78 -8.27
N GLY A 54 -7.48 6.62 -7.87
CA GLY A 54 -6.88 5.33 -8.19
C GLY A 54 -5.60 5.05 -7.42
N ASP A 55 -5.44 5.61 -6.21
CA ASP A 55 -4.45 5.08 -5.27
C ASP A 55 -4.86 3.65 -4.92
N GLU A 56 -3.90 2.76 -4.79
CA GLU A 56 -4.16 1.32 -4.64
C GLU A 56 -3.42 0.71 -3.46
N ILE A 57 -3.98 -0.37 -2.93
CA ILE A 57 -3.25 -1.35 -2.12
C ILE A 57 -3.20 -2.63 -2.93
N ASN A 58 -2.02 -3.15 -3.13
CA ASN A 58 -1.78 -4.38 -3.86
C ASN A 58 -1.26 -5.49 -2.95
N ILE A 59 -1.63 -6.74 -3.24
CA ILE A 59 -1.03 -7.93 -2.65
C ILE A 59 0.01 -8.44 -3.64
N ILE A 60 1.28 -8.22 -3.31
CA ILE A 60 2.37 -8.48 -4.24
C ILE A 60 2.64 -9.98 -4.35
N GLN A 61 2.67 -10.45 -5.59
CA GLN A 61 2.99 -11.83 -5.97
C GLN A 61 4.12 -11.84 -7.00
N LYS A 62 4.92 -12.88 -6.93
CA LYS A 62 6.07 -13.12 -7.81
C LYS A 62 5.64 -13.17 -9.28
N GLY A 63 6.30 -12.39 -10.14
CA GLY A 63 6.11 -12.39 -11.59
C GLY A 63 4.80 -11.74 -12.08
N LYS A 64 4.02 -11.13 -11.21
CA LYS A 64 2.71 -10.57 -11.57
C LYS A 64 2.81 -9.13 -12.07
N ASN A 65 1.88 -8.80 -12.99
CA ASN A 65 1.70 -7.49 -13.59
C ASN A 65 0.52 -6.76 -12.91
N TYR A 66 0.76 -5.56 -12.35
CA TYR A 66 -0.25 -4.72 -11.66
C TYR A 66 -0.90 -3.68 -12.58
N GLY A 67 -0.56 -3.71 -13.86
CA GLY A 67 -1.35 -3.15 -14.96
C GLY A 67 -1.11 -1.70 -15.31
N TRP A 68 -0.40 -0.88 -14.50
CA TRP A 68 -0.11 0.50 -14.86
C TRP A 68 0.76 0.56 -16.13
N PRO A 69 0.44 1.48 -17.11
CA PRO A 69 -0.70 2.40 -17.18
C PRO A 69 -1.90 1.84 -17.95
N VAL A 70 -1.93 0.55 -18.28
CA VAL A 70 -2.93 -0.08 -19.16
C VAL A 70 -4.29 -0.13 -18.49
N ILE A 71 -4.32 -0.47 -17.20
CA ILE A 71 -5.52 -0.42 -16.36
C ILE A 71 -5.29 0.55 -15.20
N THR A 72 -6.30 1.31 -14.80
CA THR A 72 -6.27 2.17 -13.62
C THR A 72 -7.65 2.68 -13.24
N TYR A 73 -7.85 2.99 -11.96
CA TYR A 73 -9.04 3.70 -11.44
C TYR A 73 -8.85 5.22 -11.42
N GLY A 74 -7.67 5.70 -11.80
CA GLY A 74 -7.32 7.12 -11.84
C GLY A 74 -7.53 7.76 -13.21
N ILE A 75 -7.41 9.09 -13.23
CA ILE A 75 -7.43 9.91 -14.44
C ILE A 75 -6.23 10.84 -14.44
N ASN A 76 -5.90 11.43 -15.57
CA ASN A 76 -4.85 12.44 -15.68
C ASN A 76 -5.14 13.66 -14.79
N TYR A 77 -4.11 14.39 -14.39
CA TYR A 77 -4.26 15.64 -13.63
C TYR A 77 -5.07 16.70 -14.40
N SER A 78 -5.02 16.68 -15.73
CA SER A 78 -5.88 17.49 -16.62
C SER A 78 -7.37 17.15 -16.52
N GLY A 79 -7.71 15.95 -16.01
CA GLY A 79 -9.08 15.44 -15.95
C GLY A 79 -9.45 14.51 -17.11
N THR A 80 -8.55 14.29 -18.07
CA THR A 80 -8.78 13.34 -19.17
C THR A 80 -8.57 11.89 -18.71
N PRO A 81 -9.26 10.90 -19.29
CA PRO A 81 -8.97 9.50 -19.04
C PRO A 81 -7.53 9.14 -19.40
N ILE A 82 -6.93 8.20 -18.65
CA ILE A 82 -5.66 7.55 -19.01
C ILE A 82 -6.00 6.35 -19.90
N THR A 83 -6.99 5.60 -19.47
CA THR A 83 -7.55 4.43 -20.14
C THR A 83 -9.01 4.26 -19.72
N ASP A 84 -9.80 3.60 -20.53
CA ASP A 84 -11.18 3.21 -20.18
C ASP A 84 -11.22 1.85 -19.46
N GLU A 85 -10.08 1.16 -19.42
CA GLU A 85 -9.99 -0.16 -18.82
C GLU A 85 -9.70 -0.09 -17.32
N ARG A 86 -10.44 -0.87 -16.55
CA ARG A 86 -10.26 -1.07 -15.10
C ARG A 86 -9.69 -2.46 -14.79
N SER A 87 -9.78 -3.39 -15.74
CA SER A 87 -9.27 -4.75 -15.61
C SER A 87 -8.92 -5.32 -16.98
N ARG A 88 -7.91 -6.20 -17.00
CA ARG A 88 -7.50 -6.93 -18.21
C ARG A 88 -6.96 -8.31 -17.80
N PRO A 89 -7.20 -9.39 -18.57
CA PRO A 89 -6.59 -10.69 -18.32
C PRO A 89 -5.06 -10.59 -18.24
N GLY A 90 -4.47 -11.26 -17.24
CA GLY A 90 -3.02 -11.21 -16.99
C GLY A 90 -2.55 -10.00 -16.17
N MET A 91 -3.45 -9.14 -15.75
CA MET A 91 -3.17 -8.01 -14.85
C MET A 91 -3.92 -8.16 -13.53
N GLU A 92 -3.20 -7.99 -12.42
CA GLU A 92 -3.76 -8.16 -11.08
C GLU A 92 -4.65 -6.97 -10.72
N GLN A 93 -5.69 -7.25 -9.95
CA GLN A 93 -6.58 -6.22 -9.43
C GLN A 93 -6.12 -5.82 -8.02
N PRO A 94 -6.24 -4.53 -7.65
CA PRO A 94 -5.87 -4.09 -6.32
C PRO A 94 -6.73 -4.76 -5.23
N PHE A 95 -6.11 -5.01 -4.09
CA PHE A 95 -6.81 -5.44 -2.88
C PHE A 95 -7.83 -4.39 -2.40
N TYR A 96 -7.46 -3.11 -2.58
CA TYR A 96 -8.30 -1.95 -2.30
C TYR A 96 -7.84 -0.74 -3.11
N TYR A 97 -8.75 0.18 -3.43
CA TYR A 97 -8.40 1.44 -4.10
C TYR A 97 -9.21 2.63 -3.59
N TRP A 98 -8.71 3.84 -3.80
CA TRP A 98 -9.36 5.09 -3.44
C TRP A 98 -9.65 5.98 -4.64
N VAL A 99 -10.89 6.43 -4.73
CA VAL A 99 -11.31 7.54 -5.59
C VAL A 99 -12.19 8.45 -4.75
N PRO A 100 -11.79 9.71 -4.51
CA PRO A 100 -10.56 10.38 -4.97
C PRO A 100 -9.30 9.87 -4.23
N SER A 101 -8.13 10.19 -4.80
CA SER A 101 -6.81 9.93 -4.18
C SER A 101 -6.75 10.52 -2.78
N ILE A 102 -6.27 9.72 -1.82
CA ILE A 102 -5.95 10.15 -0.45
C ILE A 102 -4.47 10.50 -0.28
N ALA A 103 -3.65 10.21 -1.30
CA ALA A 103 -2.19 10.24 -1.26
C ALA A 103 -1.66 9.39 -0.08
N PRO A 104 -1.77 8.03 -0.15
CA PRO A 104 -1.31 7.16 0.92
C PRO A 104 0.20 7.28 1.12
N SER A 105 0.66 7.15 2.38
CA SER A 105 2.07 7.33 2.72
C SER A 105 2.66 6.13 3.44
N GLY A 106 2.51 6.01 4.75
CA GLY A 106 2.93 4.83 5.48
C GLY A 106 1.75 3.92 5.78
N MET A 107 1.99 2.62 5.99
CA MET A 107 0.96 1.69 6.43
C MET A 107 1.48 0.68 7.44
N ALA A 108 0.58 0.20 8.31
CA ALA A 108 0.85 -0.87 9.26
C ALA A 108 -0.41 -1.69 9.54
N PHE A 109 -0.25 -3.00 9.69
CA PHE A 109 -1.28 -3.85 10.28
C PHE A 109 -1.18 -3.81 11.79
N SER A 110 -2.34 -3.86 12.49
CA SER A 110 -2.37 -4.01 13.92
C SER A 110 -2.26 -5.49 14.33
N SER A 111 -1.28 -5.81 15.17
CA SER A 111 -1.10 -7.14 15.76
C SER A 111 -2.14 -7.48 16.83
N SER A 112 -2.93 -6.48 17.27
CA SER A 112 -3.90 -6.57 18.38
C SER A 112 -3.34 -6.68 19.80
N ARG A 113 -2.05 -6.48 19.99
CA ARG A 113 -1.46 -6.50 21.35
C ARG A 113 -2.12 -5.48 22.28
N VAL A 114 -2.37 -4.28 21.75
CA VAL A 114 -2.99 -3.16 22.46
C VAL A 114 -4.43 -2.96 22.03
N TYR A 115 -4.68 -2.91 20.73
CA TYR A 115 -5.99 -2.59 20.17
C TYR A 115 -6.75 -3.86 19.81
N LYS A 116 -7.34 -4.55 20.82
CA LYS A 116 -8.03 -5.85 20.64
C LYS A 116 -9.08 -5.86 19.53
N LYS A 117 -9.79 -4.73 19.35
CA LYS A 117 -10.84 -4.58 18.32
C LYS A 117 -10.29 -4.37 16.90
N TRP A 118 -9.01 -4.01 16.75
CA TRP A 118 -8.34 -3.72 15.48
C TRP A 118 -7.45 -4.86 14.99
N LYS A 119 -7.68 -6.06 15.50
CA LYS A 119 -6.86 -7.23 15.16
C LYS A 119 -6.87 -7.51 13.66
N GLY A 120 -5.72 -7.40 13.01
CA GLY A 120 -5.54 -7.65 11.59
C GLY A 120 -6.06 -6.55 10.68
N ASP A 121 -6.50 -5.43 11.23
CA ASP A 121 -6.89 -4.25 10.46
C ASP A 121 -5.67 -3.48 9.98
N LEU A 122 -5.83 -2.77 8.88
CA LEU A 122 -4.77 -2.00 8.23
C LEU A 122 -4.98 -0.49 8.45
N PHE A 123 -3.90 0.19 8.79
CA PHE A 123 -3.86 1.63 8.98
C PHE A 123 -2.98 2.27 7.92
N VAL A 124 -3.48 3.32 7.25
CA VAL A 124 -2.79 4.02 6.16
C VAL A 124 -2.82 5.52 6.41
N GLY A 125 -1.68 6.17 6.34
CA GLY A 125 -1.56 7.62 6.48
C GLY A 125 -2.04 8.34 5.22
N SER A 126 -2.86 9.39 5.36
CA SER A 126 -3.26 10.27 4.28
C SER A 126 -2.46 11.57 4.31
N LEU A 127 -1.73 11.86 3.24
CA LEU A 127 -1.05 13.15 3.04
C LEU A 127 -2.04 14.25 2.64
N LYS A 128 -3.00 13.90 1.77
CA LYS A 128 -3.94 14.86 1.19
C LYS A 128 -4.96 15.37 2.20
N PHE A 129 -5.58 14.44 2.93
CA PHE A 129 -6.69 14.76 3.82
C PHE A 129 -6.32 14.77 5.31
N LYS A 130 -5.04 14.57 5.65
CA LYS A 130 -4.48 14.75 7.00
C LYS A 130 -5.17 13.92 8.09
N TYR A 131 -5.54 12.68 7.77
CA TYR A 131 -6.13 11.72 8.70
C TYR A 131 -5.43 10.35 8.64
N LEU A 132 -5.68 9.51 9.61
CA LEU A 132 -5.30 8.10 9.56
C LEU A 132 -6.50 7.30 9.05
N GLU A 133 -6.32 6.62 7.91
CA GLU A 133 -7.30 5.69 7.35
C GLU A 133 -7.23 4.38 8.10
N HIS A 134 -8.34 3.92 8.64
CA HIS A 134 -8.52 2.60 9.26
C HIS A 134 -9.35 1.72 8.32
N LEU A 135 -8.77 0.66 7.83
CA LEU A 135 -9.41 -0.33 6.97
C LEU A 135 -9.69 -1.61 7.77
N VAL A 136 -10.95 -1.87 8.03
CA VAL A 136 -11.39 -3.09 8.71
C VAL A 136 -11.37 -4.26 7.74
N ILE A 137 -10.58 -5.28 8.04
CA ILE A 137 -10.38 -6.43 7.16
C ILE A 137 -11.06 -7.67 7.75
N LYS A 138 -11.97 -8.29 6.98
CA LYS A 138 -12.59 -9.57 7.32
C LYS A 138 -12.54 -10.52 6.15
N LYS A 139 -12.12 -11.77 6.40
CA LYS A 139 -12.01 -12.81 5.38
C LYS A 139 -11.23 -12.36 4.14
N GLY A 140 -10.13 -11.62 4.35
CA GLY A 140 -9.26 -11.15 3.28
C GLY A 140 -9.87 -10.04 2.39
N LYS A 141 -10.86 -9.29 2.87
CA LYS A 141 -11.48 -8.17 2.16
C LYS A 141 -11.66 -6.98 3.09
N VAL A 142 -11.53 -5.77 2.57
CA VAL A 142 -11.89 -4.54 3.28
C VAL A 142 -13.42 -4.48 3.33
N VAL A 143 -13.97 -4.51 4.54
CA VAL A 143 -15.43 -4.47 4.77
C VAL A 143 -15.92 -3.13 5.29
N LYS A 144 -15.02 -2.30 5.82
CA LYS A 144 -15.32 -0.96 6.32
C LYS A 144 -14.07 -0.10 6.24
N ARG A 145 -14.26 1.18 5.98
CA ARG A 145 -13.24 2.21 6.15
C ARG A 145 -13.68 3.26 7.14
N GLU A 146 -12.75 3.75 7.94
CA GLU A 146 -12.98 4.78 8.93
C GLU A 146 -11.84 5.79 8.87
N LYS A 147 -12.18 7.07 8.98
CA LYS A 147 -11.21 8.16 9.13
C LYS A 147 -11.06 8.44 10.61
N ILE A 148 -9.87 8.23 11.13
CA ILE A 148 -9.54 8.55 12.53
C ILE A 148 -8.43 9.59 12.57
N LEU A 149 -8.28 10.28 13.70
CA LEU A 149 -7.30 11.36 13.87
C LEU A 149 -7.44 12.44 12.79
N ASN A 150 -8.67 12.87 12.51
CA ASN A 150 -8.95 13.90 11.52
C ASN A 150 -8.18 15.18 11.85
N GLU A 151 -7.68 15.85 10.80
CA GLU A 151 -6.91 17.10 10.87
C GLU A 151 -5.62 17.02 11.72
N ILE A 152 -5.11 15.82 11.97
CA ILE A 152 -3.88 15.63 12.75
C ILE A 152 -2.65 16.22 12.04
N GLY A 153 -2.69 16.38 10.73
CA GLY A 153 -1.61 16.84 9.87
C GLY A 153 -1.28 15.79 8.79
N ARG A 154 -0.35 16.13 7.90
CA ARG A 154 0.11 15.21 6.84
C ARG A 154 0.87 14.05 7.50
N ILE A 155 0.25 12.87 7.48
CA ILE A 155 0.89 11.66 8.01
C ILE A 155 1.89 11.16 6.97
N ARG A 156 3.16 11.02 7.36
CA ARG A 156 4.26 10.57 6.50
C ARG A 156 4.57 9.09 6.68
N ASN A 157 4.35 8.57 7.88
CA ASN A 157 4.63 7.17 8.19
C ASN A 157 3.65 6.63 9.22
N VAL A 158 3.40 5.32 9.16
CA VAL A 158 2.60 4.55 10.12
C VAL A 158 3.35 3.26 10.41
N LYS A 159 3.59 2.98 11.69
CA LYS A 159 4.31 1.78 12.12
C LYS A 159 3.73 1.25 13.43
N GLU A 160 3.55 -0.06 13.55
CA GLU A 160 3.34 -0.68 14.85
C GLU A 160 4.70 -0.87 15.54
N GLY A 161 4.83 -0.34 16.75
CA GLY A 161 6.02 -0.49 17.58
C GLY A 161 6.10 -1.86 18.24
N PRO A 162 7.25 -2.21 18.85
CA PRO A 162 7.43 -3.47 19.55
C PRO A 162 6.52 -3.61 20.78
N ASP A 163 6.01 -2.50 21.30
CA ASP A 163 5.05 -2.43 22.40
C ASP A 163 3.58 -2.62 21.93
N GLY A 164 3.37 -2.79 20.62
CA GLY A 164 2.06 -3.01 20.00
C GLY A 164 1.23 -1.74 19.77
N TYR A 165 1.77 -0.57 20.10
CA TYR A 165 1.12 0.70 19.76
C TYR A 165 1.44 1.13 18.32
N LEU A 166 0.49 1.81 17.70
CA LEU A 166 0.73 2.50 16.44
C LEU A 166 1.46 3.82 16.69
N TYR A 167 2.50 4.05 15.93
CA TYR A 167 3.23 5.30 15.85
C TYR A 167 3.04 5.92 14.49
N ILE A 168 2.76 7.21 14.46
CA ILE A 168 2.56 7.96 13.21
C ILE A 168 3.55 9.12 13.15
N GLY A 169 4.25 9.24 12.04
CA GLY A 169 5.08 10.40 11.73
C GLY A 169 4.24 11.48 11.07
N VAL A 170 4.10 12.64 11.71
CA VAL A 170 3.27 13.74 11.22
C VAL A 170 4.15 14.95 10.89
N GLU A 171 4.01 15.47 9.68
CA GLU A 171 4.77 16.64 9.21
C GLU A 171 4.56 17.84 10.14
N GLY A 172 5.68 18.41 10.61
CA GLY A 172 5.69 19.55 11.52
C GLY A 172 5.34 19.23 12.98
N LYS A 173 5.01 17.97 13.32
CA LYS A 173 4.66 17.56 14.69
C LYS A 173 5.56 16.48 15.28
N GLY A 174 6.31 15.74 14.42
CA GLY A 174 7.16 14.65 14.86
C GLY A 174 6.43 13.31 14.93
N ILE A 175 6.85 12.44 15.85
CA ILE A 175 6.30 11.09 16.03
C ILE A 175 5.25 11.11 17.14
N LEU A 176 4.04 10.67 16.83
CA LEU A 176 2.92 10.60 17.75
C LEU A 176 2.57 9.13 18.03
N LYS A 177 2.33 8.79 19.28
CA LYS A 177 1.84 7.49 19.73
C LYS A 177 0.31 7.52 19.78
N VAL A 178 -0.34 6.57 19.10
CA VAL A 178 -1.82 6.46 19.09
C VAL A 178 -2.28 5.78 20.36
N ILE A 179 -3.10 6.45 21.18
CA ILE A 179 -3.65 5.92 22.42
C ILE A 179 -5.17 5.84 22.28
N GLN A 180 -5.74 4.65 22.51
CA GLN A 180 -7.18 4.47 22.55
C GLN A 180 -7.71 4.95 23.91
N LYS A 181 -8.70 5.84 23.89
CA LYS A 181 -9.45 6.24 25.10
C LYS A 181 -10.50 5.21 25.46
#